data_c626f7c78347315fc97a535d764431c5
#
_entry.id   c626f7c78347315fc97a535d764431c5
#
_cell.length_a   1.000
_cell.length_b   1.000
_cell.length_c   1.000
_cell.angle_alpha   90.00
_cell.angle_beta   90.00
_cell.angle_gamma   90.00
#
_symmetry.space_group_name_H-M   'P 1'
#
loop_
_entity.id
_entity.type
_entity.pdbx_description
1 polymer ?
#
loop_
_entity_poly.entity_id
_entity_poly.type
_entity_poly.pdbx_seq_one_letter_code
_entity_poly.pdbx_strand_id
1 'polypeptide(L)'
;MALLELNHLHTFFTTKRGIVKAVNDVSYSVESGRTLGVVGESGSGKSVSAMSILQLLDGNGYIDSGTIMFNGRDMAKLSKSEMEKVRGNEISVIFQEPMTSLNPVFTVEKQVSEPFIIHQGMNKKEAALKVIEMLRDVKIPNPETVAKQYPHQLSGGMRQRVMIAMALACRPKLLIADEPTTALDVTIQAQILKLMNDLKTEHGTAIMFITHDLGVIRQIADYVAVMYCGQVVEMAPAETIFGNPKYSHPYTEGLMTSIPRLSTNSDERLDAIPGSVPHPLALPKGCKFAPRCKYATERCMNEEPTIENITEDQQIRCFYPNKEDRHAK
;
A
#
# COMPACT_ATOMS: atom_id res chain seq x y z
N MET A 1 14.72 7.44 12.47
CA MET A 1 14.00 6.37 13.20
C MET A 1 12.75 6.03 12.43
N ALA A 2 12.48 4.76 12.22
CA ALA A 2 11.27 4.34 11.53
C ALA A 2 10.03 4.74 12.35
N LEU A 3 9.02 5.25 11.67
CA LEU A 3 7.72 5.58 12.26
C LEU A 3 6.85 4.33 12.41
N LEU A 4 6.90 3.45 11.38
CA LEU A 4 6.23 2.16 11.34
C LEU A 4 7.28 1.08 11.05
N GLU A 5 7.22 -0.04 11.76
CA GLU A 5 8.03 -1.23 11.50
C GLU A 5 7.15 -2.48 11.63
N LEU A 6 7.12 -3.28 10.58
CA LEU A 6 6.62 -4.63 10.62
C LEU A 6 7.82 -5.58 10.72
N ASN A 7 7.81 -6.48 11.70
CA ASN A 7 8.88 -7.44 11.88
C ASN A 7 8.30 -8.84 11.90
N HIS A 8 8.67 -9.64 10.89
CA HIS A 8 8.24 -11.03 10.72
C HIS A 8 6.73 -11.22 10.91
N LEU A 9 5.93 -10.32 10.28
CA LEU A 9 4.48 -10.34 10.41
C LEU A 9 3.89 -11.54 9.68
N HIS A 10 3.03 -12.27 10.41
CA HIS A 10 2.20 -13.35 9.88
C HIS A 10 0.74 -13.03 10.14
N THR A 11 -0.07 -12.95 9.06
CA THR A 11 -1.51 -12.75 9.14
C THR A 11 -2.23 -13.81 8.32
N PHE A 12 -3.09 -14.57 8.99
CA PHE A 12 -3.74 -15.75 8.43
C PHE A 12 -5.26 -15.63 8.48
N PHE A 13 -5.92 -16.37 7.61
CA PHE A 13 -7.38 -16.49 7.58
C PHE A 13 -7.79 -17.95 7.70
N THR A 14 -8.68 -18.24 8.65
CA THR A 14 -9.26 -19.57 8.81
C THR A 14 -10.41 -19.73 7.82
N THR A 15 -10.32 -20.69 6.91
CA THR A 15 -11.39 -21.00 5.95
C THR A 15 -11.87 -22.44 6.10
N LYS A 16 -13.03 -22.78 5.52
CA LYS A 16 -13.52 -24.15 5.49
C LYS A 16 -12.57 -25.15 4.80
N ARG A 17 -11.67 -24.65 3.93
CA ARG A 17 -10.72 -25.46 3.15
C ARG A 17 -9.32 -25.50 3.75
N GLY A 18 -9.05 -24.76 4.82
CA GLY A 18 -7.76 -24.67 5.48
C GLY A 18 -7.36 -23.24 5.83
N ILE A 19 -6.13 -23.08 6.29
CA ILE A 19 -5.56 -21.78 6.68
C ILE A 19 -4.90 -21.13 5.47
N VAL A 20 -5.35 -19.93 5.12
CA VAL A 20 -4.73 -19.07 4.12
C VAL A 20 -3.71 -18.18 4.80
N LYS A 21 -2.44 -18.32 4.43
CA LYS A 21 -1.32 -17.48 4.89
C LYS A 21 -1.21 -16.26 3.99
N ALA A 22 -2.07 -15.26 4.23
CA ALA A 22 -2.15 -14.09 3.38
C ALA A 22 -0.95 -13.15 3.52
N VAL A 23 -0.36 -13.07 4.71
CA VAL A 23 0.91 -12.42 5.02
C VAL A 23 1.76 -13.46 5.73
N ASN A 24 2.96 -13.73 5.25
CA ASN A 24 3.80 -14.83 5.70
C ASN A 24 5.27 -14.38 5.73
N ASP A 25 5.76 -13.98 6.89
CA ASP A 25 7.10 -13.45 7.09
C ASP A 25 7.34 -12.11 6.34
N VAL A 26 6.49 -11.12 6.63
CA VAL A 26 6.62 -9.77 6.05
C VAL A 26 7.32 -8.85 7.04
N SER A 27 8.42 -8.25 6.56
CA SER A 27 9.16 -7.20 7.27
C SER A 27 9.40 -6.02 6.35
N TYR A 28 9.03 -4.83 6.77
CA TYR A 28 9.36 -3.55 6.16
C TYR A 28 9.15 -2.40 7.13
N SER A 29 9.72 -1.24 6.80
CA SER A 29 9.58 -0.04 7.61
C SER A 29 9.16 1.18 6.78
N VAL A 30 8.56 2.15 7.46
CA VAL A 30 8.23 3.47 6.90
C VAL A 30 8.81 4.54 7.80
N GLU A 31 9.63 5.41 7.23
CA GLU A 31 10.19 6.55 7.94
C GLU A 31 9.22 7.74 7.94
N SER A 32 9.34 8.60 8.96
CA SER A 32 8.54 9.82 9.02
C SER A 32 8.78 10.70 7.80
N GLY A 33 7.71 11.21 7.18
CA GLY A 33 7.78 12.08 6.00
C GLY A 33 8.26 11.38 4.71
N ARG A 34 8.42 10.04 4.71
CA ARG A 34 8.79 9.25 3.54
C ARG A 34 7.62 8.45 3.01
N THR A 35 7.73 8.06 1.75
CA THR A 35 6.76 7.20 1.08
C THR A 35 7.33 5.80 0.85
N LEU A 36 6.69 4.78 1.43
CA LEU A 36 6.92 3.38 1.07
C LEU A 36 5.89 2.96 0.02
N GLY A 37 6.35 2.59 -1.17
CA GLY A 37 5.54 1.92 -2.18
C GLY A 37 5.47 0.42 -1.91
N VAL A 38 4.27 -0.15 -1.79
CA VAL A 38 4.07 -1.59 -1.66
C VAL A 38 3.42 -2.10 -2.94
N VAL A 39 4.16 -2.91 -3.70
CA VAL A 39 3.74 -3.36 -5.04
C VAL A 39 3.67 -4.86 -5.16
N GLY A 40 2.90 -5.35 -6.11
CA GLY A 40 2.76 -6.78 -6.44
C GLY A 40 1.41 -7.08 -7.08
N GLU A 41 1.26 -8.28 -7.63
CA GLU A 41 0.01 -8.74 -8.24
C GLU A 41 -1.13 -8.82 -7.22
N SER A 42 -2.38 -8.88 -7.70
CA SER A 42 -3.56 -9.11 -6.85
C SER A 42 -3.39 -10.39 -6.02
N GLY A 43 -3.79 -10.35 -4.75
CA GLY A 43 -3.62 -11.49 -3.83
C GLY A 43 -2.22 -11.66 -3.26
N SER A 44 -1.26 -10.76 -3.52
CA SER A 44 0.09 -10.84 -2.93
C SER A 44 0.18 -10.49 -1.44
N GLY A 45 -0.91 -10.06 -0.79
CA GLY A 45 -0.95 -9.76 0.64
C GLY A 45 -0.80 -8.29 1.03
N LYS A 46 -0.67 -7.36 0.06
CA LYS A 46 -0.45 -5.92 0.29
C LYS A 46 -1.51 -5.29 1.21
N SER A 47 -2.76 -5.34 0.80
CA SER A 47 -3.88 -4.76 1.58
C SER A 47 -4.04 -5.47 2.92
N VAL A 48 -3.81 -6.78 2.99
CA VAL A 48 -3.88 -7.52 4.25
C VAL A 48 -2.79 -7.06 5.21
N SER A 49 -1.55 -6.83 4.75
CA SER A 49 -0.49 -6.29 5.60
C SER A 49 -0.84 -4.91 6.15
N ALA A 50 -1.45 -4.05 5.32
CA ALA A 50 -1.92 -2.72 5.73
C ALA A 50 -3.09 -2.80 6.73
N MET A 51 -4.09 -3.65 6.47
CA MET A 51 -5.22 -3.83 7.38
C MET A 51 -4.82 -4.46 8.72
N SER A 52 -3.75 -5.27 8.74
CA SER A 52 -3.17 -5.81 9.98
C SER A 52 -2.65 -4.71 10.91
N ILE A 53 -2.07 -3.63 10.36
CA ILE A 53 -1.56 -2.48 11.13
C ILE A 53 -2.68 -1.85 11.97
N LEU A 54 -3.88 -1.79 11.42
CA LEU A 54 -5.04 -1.18 12.05
C LEU A 54 -5.99 -2.19 12.70
N GLN A 55 -5.64 -3.49 12.73
CA GLN A 55 -6.54 -4.55 13.19
C GLN A 55 -7.92 -4.50 12.51
N LEU A 56 -7.93 -4.21 11.18
CA LEU A 56 -9.13 -4.17 10.34
C LEU A 56 -9.20 -5.44 9.46
N LEU A 57 -8.98 -6.58 10.08
CA LEU A 57 -9.10 -7.88 9.42
C LEU A 57 -10.55 -8.35 9.43
N ASP A 58 -10.97 -9.04 8.36
CA ASP A 58 -12.26 -9.72 8.34
C ASP A 58 -12.38 -10.73 9.50
N GLY A 59 -13.59 -11.08 9.89
CA GLY A 59 -13.89 -11.84 11.11
C GLY A 59 -13.22 -13.21 11.26
N ASN A 60 -12.66 -13.76 10.17
CA ASN A 60 -11.89 -15.01 10.14
C ASN A 60 -10.36 -14.79 10.02
N GLY A 61 -9.93 -13.52 9.98
CA GLY A 61 -8.53 -13.12 9.92
C GLY A 61 -7.94 -12.84 11.30
N TYR A 62 -6.67 -13.18 11.51
CA TYR A 62 -5.94 -12.92 12.74
C TYR A 62 -4.44 -12.75 12.47
N ILE A 63 -3.79 -11.97 13.35
CA ILE A 63 -2.33 -11.88 13.39
C ILE A 63 -1.84 -13.10 14.15
N ASP A 64 -1.09 -13.98 13.49
CA ASP A 64 -0.56 -15.22 14.06
C ASP A 64 0.70 -14.94 14.88
N SER A 65 1.62 -14.18 14.32
CA SER A 65 2.90 -13.83 14.96
C SER A 65 3.53 -12.60 14.32
N GLY A 66 4.66 -12.15 14.89
CA GLY A 66 5.37 -10.95 14.50
C GLY A 66 4.97 -9.73 15.32
N THR A 67 5.53 -8.58 14.99
CA THR A 67 5.25 -7.31 15.68
C THR A 67 4.95 -6.21 14.68
N ILE A 68 4.11 -5.28 15.09
CA ILE A 68 3.76 -4.06 14.33
C ILE A 68 4.05 -2.87 15.24
N MET A 69 5.23 -2.29 15.10
CA MET A 69 5.66 -1.14 15.90
C MET A 69 5.30 0.16 15.20
N PHE A 70 4.49 0.99 15.82
CA PHE A 70 4.17 2.33 15.34
C PHE A 70 4.47 3.36 16.42
N ASN A 71 5.36 4.29 16.11
CA ASN A 71 5.81 5.32 17.06
C ASN A 71 6.18 4.74 18.44
N GLY A 72 6.90 3.62 18.45
CA GLY A 72 7.36 2.91 19.66
C GLY A 72 6.29 2.06 20.37
N ARG A 73 5.07 1.93 19.84
CA ARG A 73 3.98 1.11 20.41
C ARG A 73 3.69 -0.10 19.53
N ASP A 74 3.51 -1.27 20.15
CA ASP A 74 3.10 -2.48 19.43
C ASP A 74 1.60 -2.46 19.15
N MET A 75 1.24 -2.22 17.91
CA MET A 75 -0.14 -2.08 17.44
C MET A 75 -0.94 -3.38 17.55
N ALA A 76 -0.27 -4.53 17.44
CA ALA A 76 -0.92 -5.83 17.54
C ALA A 76 -1.45 -6.13 18.96
N LYS A 77 -0.92 -5.45 19.98
CA LYS A 77 -1.29 -5.63 21.39
C LYS A 77 -2.29 -4.60 21.91
N LEU A 78 -2.65 -3.58 21.10
CA LEU A 78 -3.60 -2.57 21.51
C LEU A 78 -5.01 -3.16 21.67
N SER A 79 -5.69 -2.74 22.72
CA SER A 79 -7.13 -2.99 22.90
C SER A 79 -7.96 -2.26 21.84
N LYS A 80 -9.22 -2.67 21.66
CA LYS A 80 -10.15 -1.99 20.73
C LYS A 80 -10.26 -0.49 21.02
N SER A 81 -10.37 -0.09 22.29
CA SER A 81 -10.51 1.31 22.69
C SER A 81 -9.23 2.13 22.42
N GLU A 82 -8.06 1.53 22.58
CA GLU A 82 -6.80 2.18 22.21
C GLU A 82 -6.66 2.31 20.70
N MET A 83 -7.05 1.27 19.94
CA MET A 83 -7.02 1.30 18.49
C MET A 83 -8.01 2.32 17.90
N GLU A 84 -9.19 2.52 18.50
CA GLU A 84 -10.13 3.57 18.11
C GLU A 84 -9.53 4.98 18.21
N LYS A 85 -8.66 5.24 19.19
CA LYS A 85 -7.94 6.52 19.33
C LYS A 85 -6.85 6.72 18.27
N VAL A 86 -6.34 5.64 17.69
CA VAL A 86 -5.30 5.67 16.66
C VAL A 86 -5.89 5.82 15.27
N ARG A 87 -6.96 5.07 14.97
CA ARG A 87 -7.62 5.06 13.66
C ARG A 87 -8.22 6.43 13.36
N GLY A 88 -7.91 6.99 12.18
CA GLY A 88 -8.38 8.30 11.74
C GLY A 88 -7.69 9.49 12.41
N ASN A 89 -6.91 9.26 13.46
CA ASN A 89 -6.17 10.30 14.20
C ASN A 89 -4.66 10.22 13.91
N GLU A 90 -3.99 9.14 14.36
CA GLU A 90 -2.55 8.98 14.14
C GLU A 90 -2.24 8.20 12.85
N ILE A 91 -3.09 7.24 12.49
CA ILE A 91 -3.02 6.49 11.23
C ILE A 91 -4.37 6.60 10.54
N SER A 92 -4.37 7.02 9.28
CA SER A 92 -5.55 7.08 8.43
C SER A 92 -5.41 6.18 7.21
N VAL A 93 -6.54 5.77 6.64
CA VAL A 93 -6.60 4.91 5.45
C VAL A 93 -7.45 5.56 4.37
N ILE A 94 -6.95 5.50 3.13
CA ILE A 94 -7.74 5.69 1.91
C ILE A 94 -7.95 4.29 1.33
N PHE A 95 -9.21 3.84 1.29
CA PHE A 95 -9.59 2.53 0.77
C PHE A 95 -9.66 2.52 -0.76
N GLN A 96 -9.55 1.34 -1.35
CA GLN A 96 -9.48 1.09 -2.79
C GLN A 96 -10.69 1.65 -3.57
N GLU A 97 -11.90 1.58 -3.00
CA GLU A 97 -13.13 1.97 -3.70
C GLU A 97 -13.77 3.23 -3.12
N PRO A 98 -13.70 4.38 -3.84
CA PRO A 98 -14.36 5.61 -3.41
C PRO A 98 -15.88 5.50 -3.34
N MET A 99 -16.46 4.59 -4.12
CA MET A 99 -17.89 4.40 -4.21
C MET A 99 -18.51 3.77 -2.96
N THR A 100 -17.75 2.91 -2.29
CA THR A 100 -18.18 2.18 -1.09
C THR A 100 -17.68 2.81 0.20
N SER A 101 -16.62 3.64 0.13
CA SER A 101 -16.00 4.26 1.29
C SER A 101 -16.78 5.47 1.83
N LEU A 102 -17.47 6.22 0.95
CA LEU A 102 -18.34 7.31 1.37
C LEU A 102 -19.77 6.81 1.57
N ASN A 103 -20.35 7.09 2.73
CA ASN A 103 -21.73 6.73 3.03
C ASN A 103 -22.70 7.58 2.18
N PRO A 104 -23.52 6.98 1.28
CA PRO A 104 -24.34 7.72 0.33
C PRO A 104 -25.49 8.51 0.97
N VAL A 105 -25.87 8.22 2.21
CA VAL A 105 -26.98 8.90 2.91
C VAL A 105 -26.54 10.06 3.78
N PHE A 106 -25.25 10.35 3.84
CA PHE A 106 -24.71 11.49 4.57
C PHE A 106 -24.05 12.51 3.61
N THR A 107 -24.18 13.78 3.93
CA THR A 107 -23.49 14.86 3.21
C THR A 107 -21.98 14.78 3.39
N VAL A 108 -21.23 15.40 2.48
CA VAL A 108 -19.76 15.53 2.58
C VAL A 108 -19.38 16.17 3.91
N GLU A 109 -20.02 17.28 4.29
CA GLU A 109 -19.75 17.97 5.56
C GLU A 109 -19.86 17.04 6.76
N LYS A 110 -20.95 16.25 6.83
CA LYS A 110 -21.16 15.33 7.94
C LYS A 110 -20.04 14.30 8.05
N GLN A 111 -19.58 13.75 6.94
CA GLN A 111 -18.56 12.71 6.92
C GLN A 111 -17.16 13.27 7.19
N VAL A 112 -16.79 14.38 6.57
CA VAL A 112 -15.48 15.02 6.80
C VAL A 112 -15.38 15.67 8.17
N SER A 113 -16.51 16.07 8.80
CA SER A 113 -16.51 16.62 10.16
C SER A 113 -16.34 15.57 11.25
N GLU A 114 -16.64 14.30 10.98
CA GLU A 114 -16.64 13.25 11.98
C GLU A 114 -15.27 13.06 12.69
N PRO A 115 -14.13 13.00 11.99
CA PRO A 115 -12.81 12.93 12.63
C PRO A 115 -12.53 14.13 13.57
N PHE A 116 -12.91 15.34 13.19
CA PHE A 116 -12.72 16.54 14.04
C PHE A 116 -13.55 16.45 15.32
N ILE A 117 -14.79 15.98 15.22
CA ILE A 117 -15.68 15.84 16.39
C ILE A 117 -15.18 14.74 17.32
N ILE A 118 -14.82 13.56 16.77
CA ILE A 118 -14.44 12.39 17.55
C ILE A 118 -13.07 12.57 18.20
N HIS A 119 -12.07 13.01 17.43
CA HIS A 119 -10.67 13.02 17.87
C HIS A 119 -10.19 14.35 18.41
N GLN A 120 -10.77 15.46 17.97
CA GLN A 120 -10.36 16.81 18.40
C GLN A 120 -11.39 17.49 19.32
N GLY A 121 -12.54 16.83 19.60
CA GLY A 121 -13.56 17.33 20.50
C GLY A 121 -14.27 18.60 20.01
N MET A 122 -14.18 18.89 18.71
CA MET A 122 -14.79 20.10 18.14
C MET A 122 -16.33 20.03 18.18
N ASN A 123 -16.97 21.15 18.42
CA ASN A 123 -18.40 21.25 18.20
C ASN A 123 -18.74 21.30 16.70
N LYS A 124 -20.03 21.07 16.35
CA LYS A 124 -20.48 21.00 14.95
C LYS A 124 -20.16 22.24 14.12
N LYS A 125 -20.22 23.43 14.72
CA LYS A 125 -19.95 24.70 14.01
C LYS A 125 -18.45 24.84 13.68
N GLU A 126 -17.60 24.54 14.66
CA GLU A 126 -16.14 24.55 14.49
C GLU A 126 -15.71 23.53 13.44
N ALA A 127 -16.22 22.29 13.53
CA ALA A 127 -15.93 21.23 12.57
C ALA A 127 -16.36 21.60 11.14
N ALA A 128 -17.54 22.24 10.97
CA ALA A 128 -18.01 22.68 9.65
C ALA A 128 -17.05 23.70 9.00
N LEU A 129 -16.48 24.62 9.76
CA LEU A 129 -15.47 25.56 9.25
C LEU A 129 -14.21 24.82 8.81
N LYS A 130 -13.75 23.85 9.60
CA LYS A 130 -12.59 23.00 9.26
C LYS A 130 -12.83 22.15 8.02
N VAL A 131 -14.04 21.65 7.82
CA VAL A 131 -14.42 20.93 6.58
C VAL A 131 -14.19 21.81 5.36
N ILE A 132 -14.61 23.08 5.38
CA ILE A 132 -14.41 23.98 4.25
C ILE A 132 -12.91 24.22 3.97
N GLU A 133 -12.10 24.40 5.03
CA GLU A 133 -10.63 24.50 4.89
C GLU A 133 -10.07 23.24 4.22
N MET A 134 -10.39 22.05 4.75
CA MET A 134 -9.91 20.78 4.20
C MET A 134 -10.34 20.56 2.74
N LEU A 135 -11.57 20.91 2.36
CA LEU A 135 -12.03 20.80 0.99
C LEU A 135 -11.26 21.74 0.04
N ARG A 136 -10.84 22.92 0.53
CA ARG A 136 -9.95 23.83 -0.23
C ARG A 136 -8.55 23.25 -0.40
N ASP A 137 -7.98 22.66 0.67
CA ASP A 137 -6.65 22.05 0.64
C ASP A 137 -6.57 20.94 -0.41
N VAL A 138 -7.62 20.11 -0.50
CA VAL A 138 -7.71 19.05 -1.53
C VAL A 138 -8.22 19.57 -2.90
N LYS A 139 -8.28 20.91 -3.09
CA LYS A 139 -8.63 21.55 -4.35
C LYS A 139 -10.03 21.21 -4.87
N ILE A 140 -11.00 21.08 -3.97
CA ILE A 140 -12.43 20.98 -4.33
C ILE A 140 -12.93 22.37 -4.75
N PRO A 141 -13.55 22.52 -5.94
CA PRO A 141 -14.17 23.78 -6.35
C PRO A 141 -15.45 24.05 -5.54
N ASN A 142 -15.72 25.30 -5.20
CA ASN A 142 -16.92 25.73 -4.46
C ASN A 142 -17.18 24.88 -3.19
N PRO A 143 -16.23 24.80 -2.24
CA PRO A 143 -16.27 23.88 -1.12
C PRO A 143 -17.52 24.05 -0.24
N GLU A 144 -18.04 25.28 -0.09
CA GLU A 144 -19.25 25.58 0.68
C GLU A 144 -20.50 24.91 0.08
N THR A 145 -20.57 24.81 -1.25
CA THR A 145 -21.66 24.12 -1.96
C THR A 145 -21.46 22.61 -1.88
N VAL A 146 -20.23 22.14 -2.16
CA VAL A 146 -19.89 20.69 -2.17
C VAL A 146 -20.05 20.07 -0.79
N ALA A 147 -19.73 20.79 0.28
CA ALA A 147 -19.93 20.32 1.66
C ALA A 147 -21.37 19.85 1.93
N LYS A 148 -22.37 20.50 1.33
CA LYS A 148 -23.80 20.20 1.48
C LYS A 148 -24.30 19.09 0.54
N GLN A 149 -23.49 18.67 -0.44
CA GLN A 149 -23.83 17.63 -1.39
C GLN A 149 -23.66 16.24 -0.80
N TYR A 150 -24.32 15.27 -1.43
CA TYR A 150 -24.16 13.86 -1.15
C TYR A 150 -23.15 13.21 -2.12
N PRO A 151 -22.51 12.09 -1.75
CA PRO A 151 -21.52 11.44 -2.60
C PRO A 151 -21.97 11.15 -4.03
N HIS A 152 -23.23 10.78 -4.23
CA HIS A 152 -23.77 10.48 -5.56
C HIS A 152 -23.89 11.70 -6.50
N GLN A 153 -23.80 12.92 -5.94
CA GLN A 153 -23.81 14.17 -6.71
C GLN A 153 -22.41 14.60 -7.18
N LEU A 154 -21.36 13.87 -6.78
CA LEU A 154 -19.96 14.19 -7.05
C LEU A 154 -19.41 13.31 -8.19
N SER A 155 -18.47 13.86 -8.97
CA SER A 155 -17.66 13.06 -9.89
C SER A 155 -16.72 12.10 -9.15
N GLY A 156 -16.18 11.07 -9.83
CA GLY A 156 -15.24 10.13 -9.24
C GLY A 156 -14.03 10.82 -8.61
N GLY A 157 -13.40 11.75 -9.34
CA GLY A 157 -12.26 12.52 -8.82
C GLY A 157 -12.62 13.42 -7.64
N MET A 158 -13.83 13.99 -7.59
CA MET A 158 -14.29 14.75 -6.43
C MET A 158 -14.50 13.86 -5.21
N ARG A 159 -15.09 12.67 -5.37
CA ARG A 159 -15.24 11.70 -4.27
C ARG A 159 -13.88 11.29 -3.71
N GLN A 160 -12.91 11.03 -4.59
CA GLN A 160 -11.54 10.71 -4.18
C GLN A 160 -10.91 11.84 -3.35
N ARG A 161 -11.05 13.10 -3.80
CA ARG A 161 -10.56 14.27 -3.03
C ARG A 161 -11.25 14.41 -1.68
N VAL A 162 -12.55 14.15 -1.60
CA VAL A 162 -13.31 14.15 -0.33
C VAL A 162 -12.79 13.04 0.60
N MET A 163 -12.50 11.84 0.11
CA MET A 163 -11.90 10.77 0.92
C MET A 163 -10.52 11.16 1.43
N ILE A 164 -9.69 11.79 0.59
CA ILE A 164 -8.38 12.30 1.00
C ILE A 164 -8.55 13.38 2.08
N ALA A 165 -9.50 14.32 1.91
CA ALA A 165 -9.80 15.33 2.93
C ALA A 165 -10.20 14.70 4.26
N MET A 166 -11.06 13.68 4.24
CA MET A 166 -11.48 12.95 5.43
C MET A 166 -10.30 12.22 6.10
N ALA A 167 -9.46 11.55 5.31
CA ALA A 167 -8.30 10.83 5.82
C ALA A 167 -7.25 11.77 6.45
N LEU A 168 -7.12 12.99 5.94
CA LEU A 168 -6.14 13.98 6.41
C LEU A 168 -6.69 14.95 7.48
N ALA A 169 -7.97 14.86 7.83
CA ALA A 169 -8.64 15.79 8.75
C ALA A 169 -7.90 15.97 10.09
N CYS A 170 -7.39 14.88 10.66
CA CYS A 170 -6.63 14.92 11.92
C CYS A 170 -5.11 15.06 11.74
N ARG A 171 -4.61 15.33 10.52
CA ARG A 171 -3.18 15.38 10.18
C ARG A 171 -2.43 14.15 10.69
N PRO A 172 -2.75 12.96 10.18
CA PRO A 172 -2.16 11.71 10.65
C PRO A 172 -0.65 11.68 10.43
N LYS A 173 0.06 10.96 11.28
CA LYS A 173 1.49 10.71 11.13
C LYS A 173 1.76 9.74 9.97
N LEU A 174 0.83 8.79 9.76
CA LEU A 174 0.90 7.80 8.68
C LEU A 174 -0.42 7.77 7.90
N LEU A 175 -0.33 7.90 6.59
CA LEU A 175 -1.43 7.68 5.65
C LEU A 175 -1.20 6.37 4.89
N ILE A 176 -2.10 5.42 5.03
CA ILE A 176 -2.15 4.20 4.24
C ILE A 176 -3.07 4.45 3.06
N ALA A 177 -2.56 4.38 1.84
CA ALA A 177 -3.32 4.60 0.62
C ALA A 177 -3.37 3.29 -0.17
N ASP A 178 -4.49 2.57 -0.06
CA ASP A 178 -4.69 1.27 -0.73
C ASP A 178 -5.36 1.50 -2.08
N GLU A 179 -4.59 1.38 -3.15
CA GLU A 179 -4.97 1.62 -4.55
C GLU A 179 -5.75 2.94 -4.77
N PRO A 180 -5.27 4.09 -4.27
CA PRO A 180 -6.05 5.32 -4.20
C PRO A 180 -6.34 5.95 -5.57
N THR A 181 -5.74 5.47 -6.64
CA THR A 181 -5.90 5.99 -8.01
C THR A 181 -6.53 5.00 -8.97
N THR A 182 -6.92 3.82 -8.50
CA THR A 182 -7.61 2.81 -9.32
C THR A 182 -8.93 3.36 -9.83
N ALA A 183 -9.25 3.10 -11.10
CA ALA A 183 -10.44 3.58 -11.82
C ALA A 183 -10.52 5.11 -12.03
N LEU A 184 -9.41 5.84 -11.88
CA LEU A 184 -9.31 7.24 -12.26
C LEU A 184 -8.64 7.37 -13.66
N ASP A 185 -9.02 8.40 -14.40
CA ASP A 185 -8.28 8.75 -15.62
C ASP A 185 -6.88 9.29 -15.28
N VAL A 186 -5.95 9.20 -16.24
CA VAL A 186 -4.53 9.55 -16.06
C VAL A 186 -4.34 10.98 -15.57
N THR A 187 -5.18 11.91 -16.01
CA THR A 187 -5.09 13.32 -15.62
C THR A 187 -5.46 13.51 -14.15
N ILE A 188 -6.56 12.91 -13.71
CA ILE A 188 -7.00 12.95 -12.31
C ILE A 188 -6.00 12.20 -11.42
N GLN A 189 -5.50 11.04 -11.87
CA GLN A 189 -4.45 10.29 -11.16
C GLN A 189 -3.23 11.18 -10.88
N ALA A 190 -2.69 11.86 -11.90
CA ALA A 190 -1.54 12.74 -11.74
C ALA A 190 -1.82 13.89 -10.74
N GLN A 191 -3.03 14.46 -10.76
CA GLN A 191 -3.44 15.50 -9.83
C GLN A 191 -3.54 14.98 -8.38
N ILE A 192 -4.04 13.75 -8.17
CA ILE A 192 -4.12 13.13 -6.85
C ILE A 192 -2.72 12.81 -6.30
N LEU A 193 -1.82 12.26 -7.13
CA LEU A 193 -0.44 11.98 -6.73
C LEU A 193 0.30 13.26 -6.32
N LYS A 194 0.14 14.33 -7.11
CA LYS A 194 0.70 15.63 -6.76
C LYS A 194 0.13 16.15 -5.44
N LEU A 195 -1.19 16.10 -5.26
CA LEU A 195 -1.84 16.52 -4.02
C LEU A 195 -1.30 15.75 -2.80
N MET A 196 -1.17 14.42 -2.90
CA MET A 196 -0.63 13.60 -1.80
C MET A 196 0.82 13.96 -1.48
N ASN A 197 1.64 14.21 -2.50
CA ASN A 197 3.04 14.61 -2.30
C ASN A 197 3.15 16.03 -1.70
N ASP A 198 2.32 16.98 -2.12
CA ASP A 198 2.26 18.33 -1.57
C ASP A 198 1.89 18.27 -0.08
N LEU A 199 0.84 17.50 0.27
CA LEU A 199 0.38 17.33 1.64
C LEU A 199 1.39 16.55 2.52
N LYS A 200 2.09 15.55 1.96
CA LYS A 200 3.23 14.88 2.62
C LYS A 200 4.29 15.90 3.02
N THR A 201 4.68 16.74 2.09
CA THR A 201 5.74 17.74 2.30
C THR A 201 5.33 18.81 3.29
N GLU A 202 4.07 19.28 3.22
CA GLU A 202 3.53 20.35 4.09
C GLU A 202 3.35 19.88 5.54
N HIS A 203 2.89 18.65 5.73
CA HIS A 203 2.52 18.14 7.06
C HIS A 203 3.51 17.12 7.64
N GLY A 204 4.51 16.69 6.89
CA GLY A 204 5.46 15.67 7.32
C GLY A 204 4.83 14.27 7.49
N THR A 205 3.66 14.03 6.89
CA THR A 205 2.95 12.75 6.94
C THR A 205 3.74 11.69 6.19
N ALA A 206 3.97 10.53 6.81
CA ALA A 206 4.50 9.36 6.10
C ALA A 206 3.39 8.72 5.26
N ILE A 207 3.74 8.13 4.12
CA ILE A 207 2.76 7.49 3.23
C ILE A 207 3.16 6.03 3.00
N MET A 208 2.24 5.11 3.20
CA MET A 208 2.31 3.74 2.70
C MET A 208 1.38 3.65 1.49
N PHE A 209 1.97 3.62 0.29
CA PHE A 209 1.23 3.65 -0.96
C PHE A 209 1.18 2.26 -1.59
N ILE A 210 0.01 1.65 -1.63
CA ILE A 210 -0.22 0.31 -2.16
C ILE A 210 -0.81 0.43 -3.56
N THR A 211 -0.19 -0.24 -4.52
CA THR A 211 -0.71 -0.32 -5.90
C THR A 211 -0.08 -1.50 -6.65
N HIS A 212 -0.69 -1.89 -7.76
CA HIS A 212 -0.09 -2.79 -8.74
C HIS A 212 0.61 -2.01 -9.89
N ASP A 213 0.48 -0.68 -9.93
CA ASP A 213 1.06 0.19 -10.96
C ASP A 213 2.43 0.72 -10.52
N LEU A 214 3.49 0.13 -11.10
CA LEU A 214 4.87 0.55 -10.87
C LEU A 214 5.17 1.94 -11.44
N GLY A 215 4.44 2.39 -12.48
CA GLY A 215 4.58 3.73 -13.05
C GLY A 215 4.17 4.81 -12.04
N VAL A 216 3.15 4.53 -11.24
CA VAL A 216 2.72 5.38 -10.13
C VAL A 216 3.77 5.39 -9.02
N ILE A 217 4.26 4.21 -8.62
CA ILE A 217 5.25 4.09 -7.55
C ILE A 217 6.54 4.85 -7.89
N ARG A 218 6.99 4.78 -9.12
CA ARG A 218 8.17 5.53 -9.60
C ARG A 218 8.06 7.05 -9.36
N GLN A 219 6.83 7.59 -9.33
CA GLN A 219 6.59 9.03 -9.17
C GLN A 219 6.51 9.48 -7.72
N ILE A 220 6.17 8.60 -6.78
CA ILE A 220 5.83 9.00 -5.41
C ILE A 220 6.68 8.32 -4.33
N ALA A 221 7.21 7.12 -4.58
CA ALA A 221 7.88 6.33 -3.56
C ALA A 221 9.34 6.74 -3.35
N ASP A 222 9.76 6.78 -2.08
CA ASP A 222 11.16 6.88 -1.68
C ASP A 222 11.78 5.47 -1.60
N TYR A 223 11.03 4.49 -1.06
CA TYR A 223 11.38 3.07 -0.97
C TYR A 223 10.28 2.21 -1.56
N VAL A 224 10.63 1.03 -2.03
CA VAL A 224 9.69 0.07 -2.61
C VAL A 224 9.84 -1.29 -1.97
N ALA A 225 8.74 -1.86 -1.50
CA ALA A 225 8.61 -3.26 -1.09
C ALA A 225 7.81 -4.02 -2.13
N VAL A 226 8.43 -4.99 -2.77
CA VAL A 226 7.79 -5.85 -3.78
C VAL A 226 7.27 -7.10 -3.08
N MET A 227 5.96 -7.34 -3.14
CA MET A 227 5.30 -8.48 -2.49
C MET A 227 4.82 -9.53 -3.49
N TYR A 228 5.05 -10.78 -3.15
CA TYR A 228 4.57 -11.94 -3.91
C TYR A 228 4.13 -13.07 -2.98
N CYS A 229 2.91 -13.60 -3.15
CA CYS A 229 2.36 -14.70 -2.35
C CYS A 229 2.54 -14.53 -0.83
N GLY A 230 2.23 -13.33 -0.31
CA GLY A 230 2.29 -13.03 1.11
C GLY A 230 3.67 -12.71 1.67
N GLN A 231 4.69 -12.58 0.83
CA GLN A 231 6.08 -12.34 1.24
C GLN A 231 6.64 -11.09 0.57
N VAL A 232 7.56 -10.39 1.25
CA VAL A 232 8.43 -9.41 0.60
C VAL A 232 9.53 -10.17 -0.12
N VAL A 233 9.61 -10.01 -1.44
CA VAL A 233 10.62 -10.66 -2.28
C VAL A 233 11.79 -9.73 -2.60
N GLU A 234 11.56 -8.44 -2.61
CA GLU A 234 12.60 -7.43 -2.75
C GLU A 234 12.18 -6.13 -2.05
N MET A 235 13.12 -5.45 -1.40
CA MET A 235 12.95 -4.12 -0.83
C MET A 235 14.20 -3.29 -1.09
N ALA A 236 14.03 -2.08 -1.64
CA ALA A 236 15.13 -1.17 -1.94
C ALA A 236 14.62 0.27 -2.11
N PRO A 237 15.53 1.28 -2.16
CA PRO A 237 15.22 2.62 -2.65
C PRO A 237 14.57 2.56 -4.04
N ALA A 238 13.63 3.45 -4.31
CA ALA A 238 12.93 3.49 -5.59
C ALA A 238 13.91 3.68 -6.76
N GLU A 239 14.93 4.51 -6.59
CA GLU A 239 15.99 4.72 -7.59
C GLU A 239 16.75 3.42 -7.92
N THR A 240 16.97 2.55 -6.94
CA THR A 240 17.58 1.23 -7.16
C THR A 240 16.64 0.33 -7.96
N ILE A 241 15.39 0.18 -7.56
CA ILE A 241 14.40 -0.68 -8.26
C ILE A 241 14.24 -0.25 -9.73
N PHE A 242 14.13 1.05 -9.99
CA PHE A 242 13.88 1.60 -11.33
C PHE A 242 15.15 1.89 -12.14
N GLY A 243 16.34 1.83 -11.53
CA GLY A 243 17.64 2.15 -12.13
C GLY A 243 18.34 1.01 -12.87
N ASN A 244 17.67 -0.13 -13.10
CA ASN A 244 18.29 -1.34 -13.66
C ASN A 244 19.48 -1.88 -12.84
N PRO A 245 19.25 -2.27 -11.59
CA PRO A 245 20.30 -2.70 -10.67
C PRO A 245 20.97 -4.00 -11.11
N LYS A 246 22.21 -4.23 -10.64
CA LYS A 246 22.94 -5.51 -10.81
C LYS A 246 22.23 -6.66 -10.11
N TYR A 247 21.65 -6.42 -8.94
CA TYR A 247 20.92 -7.37 -8.13
C TYR A 247 19.42 -7.08 -8.20
N SER A 248 18.62 -8.11 -8.37
CA SER A 248 17.16 -7.98 -8.34
C SER A 248 16.48 -9.35 -8.16
N HIS A 249 15.24 -9.34 -7.69
CA HIS A 249 14.42 -10.56 -7.72
C HIS A 249 13.85 -10.77 -9.13
N PRO A 250 13.84 -12.01 -9.69
CA PRO A 250 13.29 -12.27 -11.02
C PRO A 250 11.84 -11.83 -11.23
N TYR A 251 11.03 -11.81 -10.18
CA TYR A 251 9.68 -11.27 -10.21
C TYR A 251 9.67 -9.74 -10.43
N THR A 252 10.54 -9.02 -9.71
CA THR A 252 10.71 -7.56 -9.91
C THR A 252 11.12 -7.24 -11.34
N GLU A 253 12.04 -8.00 -11.92
CA GLU A 253 12.41 -7.86 -13.34
C GLU A 253 11.19 -8.05 -14.26
N GLY A 254 10.41 -9.11 -14.03
CA GLY A 254 9.20 -9.37 -14.80
C GLY A 254 8.19 -8.23 -14.72
N LEU A 255 7.99 -7.67 -13.53
CA LEU A 255 7.12 -6.50 -13.35
C LEU A 255 7.66 -5.28 -14.10
N MET A 256 8.98 -5.04 -14.06
CA MET A 256 9.62 -3.91 -14.74
C MET A 256 9.57 -4.02 -16.27
N THR A 257 9.68 -5.22 -16.82
CA THR A 257 9.57 -5.46 -18.28
C THR A 257 8.13 -5.36 -18.79
N SER A 258 7.15 -5.51 -17.91
CA SER A 258 5.72 -5.35 -18.24
C SER A 258 5.24 -3.89 -18.27
N ILE A 259 6.09 -2.92 -17.89
CA ILE A 259 5.74 -1.48 -17.92
C ILE A 259 5.90 -0.97 -19.37
N PRO A 260 4.85 -0.41 -20.00
CA PRO A 260 4.98 0.25 -21.29
C PRO A 260 5.95 1.42 -21.22
N ARG A 261 6.91 1.49 -22.14
CA ARG A 261 7.82 2.64 -22.29
C ARG A 261 7.32 3.52 -23.42
N LEU A 262 7.52 4.83 -23.31
CA LEU A 262 7.18 5.77 -24.39
C LEU A 262 7.92 5.45 -25.72
N SER A 263 9.03 4.73 -25.65
CA SER A 263 9.81 4.26 -26.79
C SER A 263 9.41 2.87 -27.31
N THR A 264 8.47 2.18 -26.66
CA THR A 264 8.00 0.85 -27.09
C THR A 264 7.11 1.04 -28.33
N ASN A 265 7.45 0.40 -29.45
CA ASN A 265 6.60 0.40 -30.62
C ASN A 265 5.25 -0.25 -30.30
N SER A 266 4.17 0.29 -30.86
CA SER A 266 2.81 -0.22 -30.65
C SER A 266 2.62 -1.69 -31.02
N ASP A 267 3.52 -2.25 -31.83
CA ASP A 267 3.51 -3.63 -32.33
C ASP A 267 4.34 -4.60 -31.46
N GLU A 268 5.14 -4.11 -30.51
CA GLU A 268 5.90 -4.95 -29.59
C GLU A 268 4.96 -5.46 -28.47
N ARG A 269 4.86 -6.78 -28.37
CA ARG A 269 4.20 -7.42 -27.22
C ARG A 269 5.02 -7.17 -25.96
N LEU A 270 4.37 -6.64 -24.93
CA LEU A 270 4.99 -6.56 -23.61
C LEU A 270 5.26 -7.97 -23.08
N ASP A 271 6.43 -8.17 -22.51
CA ASP A 271 6.81 -9.43 -21.86
C ASP A 271 6.02 -9.58 -20.55
N ALA A 272 4.92 -10.33 -20.61
CA ALA A 272 4.16 -10.67 -19.43
C ALA A 272 4.84 -11.82 -18.66
N ILE A 273 4.77 -11.77 -17.33
CA ILE A 273 5.24 -12.86 -16.48
C ILE A 273 4.39 -14.10 -16.78
N PRO A 274 5.00 -15.24 -17.20
CA PRO A 274 4.25 -16.42 -17.60
C PRO A 274 3.50 -17.07 -16.43
N GLY A 275 2.42 -17.80 -16.74
CA GLY A 275 1.64 -18.54 -15.76
C GLY A 275 0.75 -17.66 -14.87
N SER A 276 0.19 -18.25 -13.82
CA SER A 276 -0.68 -17.59 -12.84
C SER A 276 -0.09 -17.64 -11.44
N VAL A 277 -0.51 -16.70 -10.60
CA VAL A 277 -0.14 -16.68 -9.17
C VAL A 277 -0.65 -17.98 -8.52
N PRO A 278 0.19 -18.69 -7.76
CA PRO A 278 -0.23 -19.89 -7.04
C PRO A 278 -1.40 -19.63 -6.10
N HIS A 279 -2.31 -20.62 -6.02
CA HIS A 279 -3.45 -20.50 -5.12
C HIS A 279 -2.97 -20.47 -3.64
N PRO A 280 -3.49 -19.60 -2.78
CA PRO A 280 -2.99 -19.43 -1.40
C PRO A 280 -3.04 -20.70 -0.53
N LEU A 281 -3.91 -21.66 -0.84
CA LEU A 281 -3.97 -22.98 -0.19
C LEU A 281 -3.05 -24.03 -0.82
N ALA A 282 -2.37 -23.71 -1.92
CA ALA A 282 -1.51 -24.62 -2.67
C ALA A 282 -0.18 -23.93 -3.06
N LEU A 283 0.43 -23.24 -2.10
CA LEU A 283 1.72 -22.58 -2.32
C LEU A 283 2.84 -23.61 -2.51
N PRO A 284 3.83 -23.34 -3.41
CA PRO A 284 5.02 -24.17 -3.56
C PRO A 284 5.77 -24.36 -2.23
N LYS A 285 6.40 -25.52 -2.03
CA LYS A 285 7.24 -25.80 -0.84
C LYS A 285 8.47 -24.88 -0.80
N GLY A 286 9.13 -24.76 -1.96
CA GLY A 286 10.30 -23.90 -2.11
C GLY A 286 9.92 -22.43 -2.38
N CYS A 287 10.73 -21.76 -3.19
CA CYS A 287 10.49 -20.39 -3.61
C CYS A 287 9.09 -20.25 -4.23
N LYS A 288 8.30 -19.30 -3.71
CA LYS A 288 6.91 -19.12 -4.16
C LYS A 288 6.81 -18.69 -5.63
N PHE A 289 7.86 -18.06 -6.15
CA PHE A 289 7.94 -17.66 -7.56
C PHE A 289 8.54 -18.73 -8.48
N ALA A 290 9.13 -19.81 -7.96
CA ALA A 290 9.82 -20.83 -8.75
C ALA A 290 9.00 -21.35 -9.94
N PRO A 291 7.69 -21.65 -9.85
CA PRO A 291 6.90 -22.14 -11.00
C PRO A 291 6.79 -21.16 -12.17
N ARG A 292 7.04 -19.87 -11.96
CA ARG A 292 6.97 -18.80 -12.98
C ARG A 292 8.34 -18.21 -13.31
N CYS A 293 9.38 -18.62 -12.57
CA CYS A 293 10.73 -18.09 -12.70
C CYS A 293 11.48 -18.76 -13.84
N LYS A 294 11.89 -18.00 -14.85
CA LYS A 294 12.70 -18.52 -15.98
C LYS A 294 14.12 -18.99 -15.57
N TYR A 295 14.55 -18.64 -14.35
CA TYR A 295 15.85 -18.99 -13.78
C TYR A 295 15.73 -20.04 -12.66
N ALA A 296 14.55 -20.67 -12.47
CA ALA A 296 14.34 -21.64 -11.41
C ALA A 296 15.27 -22.83 -11.54
N THR A 297 15.87 -23.24 -10.41
CA THR A 297 16.69 -24.43 -10.28
C THR A 297 15.96 -25.46 -9.40
N GLU A 298 16.51 -26.68 -9.31
CA GLU A 298 15.98 -27.71 -8.41
C GLU A 298 15.97 -27.23 -6.94
N ARG A 299 16.96 -26.46 -6.52
CA ARG A 299 17.00 -25.84 -5.20
C ARG A 299 15.80 -24.93 -4.99
N CYS A 300 15.46 -24.09 -5.98
CA CYS A 300 14.29 -23.19 -5.88
C CYS A 300 12.97 -23.94 -5.76
N MET A 301 12.84 -25.14 -6.30
CA MET A 301 11.64 -25.95 -6.18
C MET A 301 11.48 -26.60 -4.80
N ASN A 302 12.60 -26.92 -4.15
CA ASN A 302 12.62 -27.69 -2.91
C ASN A 302 12.84 -26.85 -1.65
N GLU A 303 13.57 -25.72 -1.75
CA GLU A 303 13.95 -24.86 -0.63
C GLU A 303 13.33 -23.47 -0.77
N GLU A 304 12.90 -22.90 0.36
CA GLU A 304 12.40 -21.52 0.43
C GLU A 304 13.58 -20.58 0.74
N PRO A 305 13.83 -19.54 -0.09
CA PRO A 305 14.88 -18.58 0.20
C PRO A 305 14.47 -17.66 1.36
N THR A 306 15.43 -17.30 2.19
CA THR A 306 15.31 -16.25 3.19
C THR A 306 15.53 -14.89 2.54
N ILE A 307 15.01 -13.82 3.17
CA ILE A 307 15.33 -12.47 2.75
C ILE A 307 16.73 -12.11 3.28
N GLU A 308 17.59 -11.62 2.41
CA GLU A 308 18.99 -11.30 2.74
C GLU A 308 19.33 -9.86 2.34
N ASN A 309 20.17 -9.20 3.14
CA ASN A 309 20.75 -7.91 2.79
C ASN A 309 21.81 -8.12 1.70
N ILE A 310 21.54 -7.64 0.50
CA ILE A 310 22.46 -7.75 -0.65
C ILE A 310 23.40 -6.54 -0.68
N THR A 311 22.86 -5.37 -0.35
CA THR A 311 23.60 -4.13 -0.11
C THR A 311 23.10 -3.50 1.19
N GLU A 312 23.65 -2.36 1.56
CA GLU A 312 23.23 -1.62 2.76
C GLU A 312 21.72 -1.28 2.72
N ASP A 313 21.20 -0.96 1.52
CA ASP A 313 19.83 -0.48 1.30
C ASP A 313 18.94 -1.44 0.50
N GLN A 314 19.45 -2.62 0.12
CA GLN A 314 18.68 -3.57 -0.69
C GLN A 314 18.60 -4.95 -0.06
N GLN A 315 17.38 -5.46 0.09
CA GLN A 315 17.07 -6.80 0.56
C GLN A 315 16.39 -7.60 -0.54
N ILE A 316 16.79 -8.88 -0.72
CA ILE A 316 16.22 -9.76 -1.75
C ILE A 316 16.02 -11.17 -1.18
N ARG A 317 14.85 -11.76 -1.46
CA ARG A 317 14.49 -13.15 -1.13
C ARG A 317 14.71 -14.05 -2.35
N CYS A 318 15.96 -14.29 -2.69
CA CYS A 318 16.32 -15.10 -3.85
C CYS A 318 17.68 -15.79 -3.67
N PHE A 319 17.83 -17.04 -4.07
CA PHE A 319 19.12 -17.75 -4.05
C PHE A 319 20.11 -17.20 -5.09
N TYR A 320 19.60 -16.52 -6.12
CA TYR A 320 20.41 -16.01 -7.25
C TYR A 320 20.03 -14.54 -7.54
N PRO A 321 20.32 -13.59 -6.61
CA PRO A 321 19.94 -12.20 -6.79
C PRO A 321 20.76 -11.50 -7.87
N ASN A 322 22.04 -11.88 -8.09
CA ASN A 322 22.89 -11.31 -9.12
C ASN A 322 22.45 -11.79 -10.51
N LYS A 323 22.14 -10.84 -11.39
CA LYS A 323 21.68 -11.14 -12.76
C LYS A 323 22.71 -11.88 -13.62
N GLU A 324 23.99 -11.59 -13.41
CA GLU A 324 25.11 -12.22 -14.15
C GLU A 324 25.21 -13.72 -13.84
N ASP A 325 24.92 -14.13 -12.59
CA ASP A 325 25.06 -15.51 -12.16
C ASP A 325 23.92 -16.42 -12.67
N ARG A 326 22.81 -15.84 -13.17
CA ARG A 326 21.63 -16.55 -13.64
C ARG A 326 21.82 -17.17 -15.04
N HIS A 327 22.71 -16.62 -15.85
CA HIS A 327 22.98 -17.09 -17.21
C HIS A 327 24.09 -18.14 -17.27
N ALA A 328 24.74 -18.41 -16.15
CA ALA A 328 25.83 -19.40 -16.05
C ALA A 328 25.35 -20.86 -15.76
N LYS A 329 24.03 -21.13 -15.87
CA LYS A 329 23.47 -22.46 -15.55
C LYS A 329 22.62 -23.03 -16.67
#